data_1d5ea7bdf1755ff9ed5ad77b41cdc1d2
#
_entry.id   1d5ea7bdf1755ff9ed5ad77b41cdc1d2
#
_cell.length_a   1.000
_cell.length_b   1.000
_cell.length_c   1.000
_cell.angle_alpha   90.00
_cell.angle_beta   90.00
_cell.angle_gamma   90.00
#
_symmetry.space_group_name_H-M   'P 1'
#
loop_
_entity.id
_entity.type
_entity.pdbx_description
1 polymer ?
#
loop_
_entity_poly.entity_id
_entity_poly.type
_entity_poly.pdbx_seq_one_letter_code
_entity_poly.pdbx_strand_id
1 'polypeptide(L)'
;FVGSRGLGDVYKRQPLNKDAFLQEPDIANLKPRFEDWNLIKAQALITGKVSYVEEKLRVEFRLWDVLAGKEMMALAFTTVPNNWRRVGHIITDKVYERLTGEKGYFDTRIIYVAEEGPKTQRVKKLAIMDQDGANNKFLTLGNELVLTPRFNPTSQMVTYLSYCLLYTSDAADDRLS
;
A
#
# COMPACT_ATOMS: atom_id res chain seq x y z
N PHE A 1 11.16 -7.37 -11.86
CA PHE A 1 10.96 -8.36 -10.78
C PHE A 1 11.78 -9.61 -11.10
N VAL A 2 12.74 -9.95 -10.26
CA VAL A 2 13.48 -11.21 -10.33
C VAL A 2 12.98 -12.07 -9.18
N GLY A 3 12.34 -13.20 -9.47
CA GLY A 3 11.85 -14.12 -8.46
C GLY A 3 12.60 -15.45 -8.52
N SER A 4 13.13 -15.94 -7.41
CA SER A 4 13.58 -17.32 -7.24
C SER A 4 12.74 -18.03 -6.18
N ARG A 5 12.46 -19.32 -6.37
CA ARG A 5 11.65 -20.12 -5.46
C ARG A 5 12.53 -20.69 -4.33
N GLY A 6 12.22 -20.36 -3.06
CA GLY A 6 12.80 -20.96 -1.87
C GLY A 6 12.35 -20.27 -0.60
N LEU A 7 12.26 -20.95 0.51
CA LEU A 7 11.79 -20.47 1.83
C LEU A 7 12.66 -19.39 2.49
N GLY A 8 13.62 -18.80 1.76
CA GLY A 8 14.40 -17.63 2.17
C GLY A 8 14.24 -16.42 1.27
N ASP A 9 13.29 -16.41 0.34
CA ASP A 9 13.33 -15.60 -0.87
C ASP A 9 12.55 -14.29 -0.85
N VAL A 10 11.99 -13.85 0.27
CA VAL A 10 11.36 -12.52 0.37
C VAL A 10 12.35 -11.40 0.03
N TYR A 11 13.64 -11.61 0.30
CA TYR A 11 14.72 -10.66 0.00
C TYR A 11 15.25 -10.71 -1.44
N LYS A 12 14.83 -11.68 -2.25
CA LYS A 12 15.37 -11.90 -3.60
C LYS A 12 14.50 -11.37 -4.74
N ARG A 13 13.29 -10.92 -4.44
CA ARG A 13 12.41 -10.30 -5.44
C ARG A 13 12.66 -8.80 -5.47
N GLN A 14 13.72 -8.39 -6.13
CA GLN A 14 14.06 -6.98 -6.28
C GLN A 14 13.74 -6.50 -7.70
N PRO A 15 13.22 -5.28 -7.86
CA PRO A 15 13.12 -4.66 -9.17
C PRO A 15 14.52 -4.43 -9.73
N LEU A 16 14.69 -4.72 -11.00
CA LEU A 16 15.92 -4.38 -11.72
C LEU A 16 16.06 -2.86 -11.79
N ASN A 17 17.32 -2.37 -11.70
CA ASN A 17 17.59 -0.96 -11.90
C ASN A 17 17.21 -0.56 -13.34
N LYS A 18 16.60 0.60 -13.52
CA LYS A 18 16.21 1.13 -14.82
C LYS A 18 17.40 1.32 -15.76
N ASP A 19 18.58 1.62 -15.21
CA ASP A 19 19.82 1.77 -16.00
C ASP A 19 20.28 0.47 -16.67
N ALA A 20 19.78 -0.68 -16.22
CA ALA A 20 20.04 -1.97 -16.82
C ALA A 20 19.09 -2.30 -18.00
N PHE A 21 18.09 -1.46 -18.25
CA PHE A 21 17.12 -1.73 -19.32
C PHE A 21 17.76 -1.50 -20.69
N LEU A 22 17.75 -2.53 -21.51
CA LEU A 22 18.28 -2.49 -22.89
C LEU A 22 17.24 -1.98 -23.91
N GLN A 23 15.98 -1.90 -23.49
CA GLN A 23 14.87 -1.46 -24.31
C GLN A 23 14.16 -0.29 -23.64
N GLU A 24 13.99 0.79 -24.38
CA GLU A 24 13.08 1.86 -23.97
C GLU A 24 11.62 1.37 -24.03
N PRO A 25 10.75 1.82 -23.12
CA PRO A 25 9.34 1.45 -23.15
C PRO A 25 8.71 1.98 -24.43
N ASP A 26 8.48 1.11 -25.40
CA ASP A 26 7.70 1.42 -26.59
C ASP A 26 6.22 1.46 -26.22
N ILE A 27 5.69 2.66 -26.14
CA ILE A 27 4.27 2.93 -25.77
C ILE A 27 3.32 2.40 -26.85
N ALA A 28 3.78 2.22 -28.08
CA ALA A 28 2.97 1.76 -29.21
C ALA A 28 2.89 0.23 -29.30
N ASN A 29 3.97 -0.48 -28.92
CA ASN A 29 4.06 -1.93 -28.98
C ASN A 29 4.08 -2.52 -27.57
N LEU A 30 2.93 -2.95 -27.09
CA LEU A 30 2.80 -3.56 -25.76
C LEU A 30 3.50 -4.93 -25.64
N LYS A 31 4.02 -5.48 -26.73
CA LYS A 31 4.77 -6.75 -26.72
C LYS A 31 6.26 -6.47 -26.62
N PRO A 32 6.92 -6.84 -25.51
CA PRO A 32 8.35 -6.63 -25.33
C PRO A 32 9.18 -7.60 -26.19
N ARG A 33 10.42 -7.21 -26.47
CA ARG A 33 11.43 -8.13 -27.01
C ARG A 33 12.02 -8.93 -25.85
N PHE A 34 11.57 -10.17 -25.69
CA PHE A 34 11.93 -11.00 -24.54
C PHE A 34 13.43 -11.34 -24.50
N GLU A 35 14.11 -11.36 -25.63
CA GLU A 35 15.55 -11.64 -25.72
C GLU A 35 16.36 -10.61 -24.91
N ASP A 36 16.05 -9.33 -25.04
CA ASP A 36 16.74 -8.25 -24.32
C ASP A 36 16.54 -8.38 -22.80
N TRP A 37 15.34 -8.76 -22.37
CA TRP A 37 15.02 -8.95 -20.97
C TRP A 37 15.62 -10.23 -20.38
N ASN A 38 15.78 -11.27 -21.20
CA ASN A 38 16.49 -12.50 -20.81
C ASN A 38 17.97 -12.25 -20.58
N LEU A 39 18.62 -11.39 -21.35
CA LEU A 39 20.03 -11.04 -21.18
C LEU A 39 20.32 -10.46 -19.79
N ILE A 40 19.42 -9.64 -19.26
CA ILE A 40 19.51 -9.07 -17.92
C ILE A 40 18.88 -9.95 -16.83
N LYS A 41 18.53 -11.21 -17.17
CA LYS A 41 17.96 -12.21 -16.25
C LYS A 41 16.62 -11.80 -15.59
N ALA A 42 15.84 -10.97 -16.28
CA ALA A 42 14.49 -10.67 -15.84
C ALA A 42 13.62 -11.92 -15.97
N GLN A 43 12.87 -12.28 -14.93
CA GLN A 43 11.94 -13.42 -14.95
C GLN A 43 10.52 -12.98 -15.28
N ALA A 44 10.13 -11.82 -14.79
CA ALA A 44 8.83 -11.23 -15.04
C ALA A 44 8.98 -9.75 -15.46
N LEU A 45 8.15 -9.31 -16.38
CA LEU A 45 8.12 -7.94 -16.86
C LEU A 45 6.70 -7.40 -16.75
N ILE A 46 6.58 -6.17 -16.28
CA ILE A 46 5.32 -5.42 -16.27
C ILE A 46 5.44 -4.30 -17.30
N THR A 47 4.53 -4.29 -18.25
CA THR A 47 4.35 -3.17 -19.19
C THR A 47 2.99 -2.55 -18.96
N GLY A 48 2.86 -1.24 -19.19
CA GLY A 48 1.58 -0.58 -18.97
C GLY A 48 1.51 0.78 -19.64
N LYS A 49 0.27 1.25 -19.76
CA LYS A 49 -0.06 2.56 -20.31
C LYS A 49 -1.02 3.28 -19.36
N VAL A 50 -0.77 4.55 -19.17
CA VAL A 50 -1.65 5.45 -18.43
C VAL A 50 -2.17 6.50 -19.40
N SER A 51 -3.48 6.67 -19.44
CA SER A 51 -4.14 7.65 -20.30
C SER A 51 -5.31 8.32 -19.59
N TYR A 52 -5.66 9.52 -20.02
CA TYR A 52 -6.87 10.21 -19.57
C TYR A 52 -7.95 10.07 -20.63
N VAL A 53 -9.12 9.59 -20.23
CA VAL A 53 -10.29 9.42 -21.08
C VAL A 53 -11.48 10.03 -20.32
N GLU A 54 -12.12 11.07 -20.87
CA GLU A 54 -13.26 11.73 -20.25
C GLU A 54 -13.04 12.09 -18.77
N GLU A 55 -11.94 12.79 -18.48
CA GLU A 55 -11.51 13.18 -17.12
C GLU A 55 -11.24 12.01 -16.15
N LYS A 56 -11.27 10.78 -16.62
CA LYS A 56 -10.91 9.59 -15.85
C LYS A 56 -9.52 9.10 -16.21
N LEU A 57 -8.84 8.58 -15.22
CA LEU A 57 -7.57 7.91 -15.38
C LEU A 57 -7.82 6.46 -15.81
N ARG A 58 -7.32 6.09 -16.98
CA ARG A 58 -7.30 4.71 -17.45
C ARG A 58 -5.89 4.16 -17.35
N VAL A 59 -5.73 3.08 -16.60
CA VAL A 59 -4.47 2.37 -16.39
C VAL A 59 -4.61 0.98 -16.97
N GLU A 60 -3.80 0.67 -17.97
CA GLU A 60 -3.71 -0.65 -18.58
C GLU A 60 -2.36 -1.24 -18.22
N PHE A 61 -2.31 -2.52 -17.82
CA PHE A 61 -1.05 -3.18 -17.59
C PHE A 61 -1.09 -4.64 -18.07
N ARG A 62 0.09 -5.15 -18.36
CA ARG A 62 0.32 -6.55 -18.72
C ARG A 62 1.50 -7.08 -17.94
N LEU A 63 1.36 -8.29 -17.45
CA LEU A 63 2.41 -9.06 -16.82
C LEU A 63 2.87 -10.15 -17.79
N TRP A 64 4.16 -10.23 -18.01
CA TRP A 64 4.78 -11.19 -18.91
C TRP A 64 5.70 -12.13 -18.15
N ASP A 65 5.67 -13.40 -18.52
CA ASP A 65 6.73 -14.35 -18.23
C ASP A 65 7.81 -14.19 -19.31
N VAL A 66 8.96 -13.70 -18.91
CA VAL A 66 10.05 -13.40 -19.85
C VAL A 66 10.67 -14.66 -20.40
N LEU A 67 10.81 -15.71 -19.57
CA LEU A 67 11.40 -16.98 -19.96
C LEU A 67 10.52 -17.74 -20.94
N ALA A 68 9.22 -17.78 -20.68
CA ALA A 68 8.24 -18.43 -21.54
C ALA A 68 7.82 -17.57 -22.75
N GLY A 69 8.14 -16.28 -22.76
CA GLY A 69 7.74 -15.34 -23.79
C GLY A 69 6.22 -15.17 -23.90
N LYS A 70 5.50 -15.32 -22.80
CA LYS A 70 4.02 -15.36 -22.77
C LYS A 70 3.44 -14.31 -21.82
N GLU A 71 2.27 -13.80 -22.20
CA GLU A 71 1.44 -12.98 -21.31
C GLU A 71 0.86 -13.85 -20.21
N MET A 72 1.08 -13.44 -18.96
CA MET A 72 0.51 -14.09 -17.78
C MET A 72 -0.82 -13.48 -17.37
N MET A 73 -0.97 -12.17 -17.57
CA MET A 73 -2.16 -11.41 -17.18
C MET A 73 -2.18 -10.05 -17.89
N ALA A 74 -3.38 -9.61 -18.28
CA ALA A 74 -3.64 -8.27 -18.76
C ALA A 74 -4.90 -7.72 -18.09
N LEU A 75 -4.84 -6.54 -17.50
CA LEU A 75 -5.97 -5.87 -16.87
C LEU A 75 -5.96 -4.37 -17.19
N ALA A 76 -7.16 -3.79 -17.16
CA ALA A 76 -7.36 -2.36 -17.30
C ALA A 76 -8.25 -1.85 -16.18
N PHE A 77 -7.90 -0.70 -15.61
CA PHE A 77 -8.66 -0.01 -14.57
C PHE A 77 -9.03 1.39 -15.05
N THR A 78 -10.24 1.82 -14.73
CA THR A 78 -10.68 3.19 -14.95
C THR A 78 -11.13 3.78 -13.63
N THR A 79 -10.56 4.93 -13.25
CA THR A 79 -10.81 5.57 -11.96
C THR A 79 -10.73 7.10 -12.06
N VAL A 80 -11.12 7.78 -11.00
CA VAL A 80 -10.85 9.22 -10.87
C VAL A 80 -9.35 9.44 -10.64
N PRO A 81 -8.77 10.55 -11.12
CA PRO A 81 -7.33 10.81 -11.03
C PRO A 81 -6.76 10.66 -9.61
N ASN A 82 -7.48 11.11 -8.59
CA ASN A 82 -7.01 11.07 -7.21
C ASN A 82 -6.85 9.64 -6.64
N ASN A 83 -7.44 8.62 -7.27
CA ASN A 83 -7.35 7.22 -6.84
C ASN A 83 -6.20 6.43 -7.47
N TRP A 84 -5.29 7.08 -8.20
CA TRP A 84 -4.20 6.41 -8.90
C TRP A 84 -3.37 5.49 -8.00
N ARG A 85 -3.15 5.92 -6.74
CA ARG A 85 -2.38 5.16 -5.75
C ARG A 85 -3.04 3.84 -5.39
N ARG A 86 -4.36 3.86 -5.15
CA ARG A 86 -5.12 2.64 -4.88
C ARG A 86 -5.10 1.68 -6.08
N VAL A 87 -5.17 2.19 -7.29
CA VAL A 87 -5.01 1.35 -8.50
C VAL A 87 -3.62 0.71 -8.53
N GLY A 88 -2.57 1.44 -8.17
CA GLY A 88 -1.22 0.89 -8.03
C GLY A 88 -1.16 -0.26 -7.02
N HIS A 89 -1.78 -0.12 -5.85
CA HIS A 89 -1.84 -1.18 -4.84
C HIS A 89 -2.61 -2.42 -5.34
N ILE A 90 -3.77 -2.23 -5.99
CA ILE A 90 -4.56 -3.32 -6.57
C ILE A 90 -3.77 -4.06 -7.66
N ILE A 91 -3.05 -3.33 -8.53
CA ILE A 91 -2.18 -3.94 -9.53
C ILE A 91 -1.09 -4.77 -8.85
N THR A 92 -0.46 -4.23 -7.81
CA THR A 92 0.59 -4.93 -7.07
C THR A 92 0.05 -6.20 -6.41
N ASP A 93 -1.15 -6.17 -5.83
CA ASP A 93 -1.83 -7.35 -5.28
C ASP A 93 -2.05 -8.42 -6.35
N LYS A 94 -2.53 -8.03 -7.53
CA LYS A 94 -2.77 -8.96 -8.63
C LYS A 94 -1.48 -9.57 -9.18
N VAL A 95 -0.43 -8.77 -9.30
CA VAL A 95 0.89 -9.24 -9.72
C VAL A 95 1.47 -10.20 -8.68
N TYR A 96 1.39 -9.85 -7.40
CA TYR A 96 1.86 -10.68 -6.30
C TYR A 96 1.15 -12.03 -6.29
N GLU A 97 -0.19 -12.02 -6.33
CA GLU A 97 -1.02 -13.23 -6.38
C GLU A 97 -0.64 -14.11 -7.58
N ARG A 98 -0.45 -13.52 -8.76
CA ARG A 98 -0.08 -14.25 -9.97
C ARG A 98 1.29 -14.90 -9.90
N LEU A 99 2.26 -14.23 -9.26
CA LEU A 99 3.64 -14.70 -9.16
C LEU A 99 3.87 -15.69 -8.00
N THR A 100 3.12 -15.56 -6.91
CA THR A 100 3.32 -16.35 -5.68
C THR A 100 2.25 -17.39 -5.44
N GLY A 101 1.05 -17.18 -5.98
CA GLY A 101 -0.15 -17.96 -5.63
C GLY A 101 -0.82 -17.53 -4.32
N GLU A 102 -0.27 -16.54 -3.62
CA GLU A 102 -0.79 -16.02 -2.36
C GLU A 102 -1.53 -14.70 -2.59
N LYS A 103 -2.57 -14.46 -1.81
CA LYS A 103 -3.32 -13.19 -1.88
C LYS A 103 -2.43 -12.01 -1.51
N GLY A 104 -2.46 -10.95 -2.32
CA GLY A 104 -1.76 -9.70 -2.03
C GLY A 104 -2.36 -8.95 -0.84
N TYR A 105 -1.58 -8.05 -0.25
CA TYR A 105 -1.93 -7.25 0.94
C TYR A 105 -1.58 -5.76 0.78
N PHE A 106 -1.28 -5.32 -0.44
CA PHE A 106 -0.85 -3.93 -0.71
C PHE A 106 -2.02 -2.93 -0.71
N ASP A 107 -3.25 -3.34 -1.09
CA ASP A 107 -4.45 -2.51 -0.93
C ASP A 107 -5.05 -2.68 0.48
N THR A 108 -4.20 -2.49 1.51
CA THR A 108 -4.58 -2.53 2.91
C THR A 108 -4.27 -1.22 3.63
N ARG A 109 -4.83 -1.05 4.82
CA ARG A 109 -4.62 0.12 5.67
C ARG A 109 -4.07 -0.30 7.02
N ILE A 110 -3.28 0.60 7.59
CA ILE A 110 -2.74 0.47 8.94
C ILE A 110 -3.50 1.43 9.84
N ILE A 111 -4.04 0.90 10.95
CA ILE A 111 -4.58 1.72 12.03
C ILE A 111 -3.59 1.70 13.18
N TYR A 112 -3.34 2.85 13.77
CA TYR A 112 -2.35 2.99 14.85
C TYR A 112 -2.68 4.14 15.78
N VAL A 113 -2.00 4.18 16.92
CA VAL A 113 -2.04 5.30 17.85
C VAL A 113 -0.83 6.18 17.60
N ALA A 114 -1.08 7.40 17.14
CA ALA A 114 -0.05 8.43 17.01
C ALA A 114 0.12 9.14 18.36
N GLU A 115 1.36 9.35 18.78
CA GLU A 115 1.70 10.09 19.99
C GLU A 115 2.41 11.39 19.61
N GLU A 116 1.91 12.51 20.12
CA GLU A 116 2.46 13.84 19.90
C GLU A 116 2.72 14.55 21.23
N GLY A 117 3.64 15.50 21.24
CA GLY A 117 3.96 16.34 22.41
C GLY A 117 5.10 15.82 23.29
N PRO A 118 5.49 16.60 24.33
CA PRO A 118 6.57 16.25 25.25
C PRO A 118 6.21 15.04 26.10
N LYS A 119 7.23 14.36 26.63
CA LYS A 119 7.06 13.13 27.43
C LYS A 119 6.07 13.25 28.59
N THR A 120 5.95 14.45 29.16
CA THR A 120 5.08 14.76 30.31
C THR A 120 3.63 15.08 29.94
N GLN A 121 3.36 15.39 28.66
CA GLN A 121 2.03 15.77 28.16
C GLN A 121 1.80 15.19 26.76
N ARG A 122 1.90 13.88 26.64
CA ARG A 122 1.65 13.21 25.37
C ARG A 122 0.16 13.12 25.04
N VAL A 123 -0.18 13.61 23.86
CA VAL A 123 -1.50 13.46 23.27
C VAL A 123 -1.51 12.25 22.38
N LYS A 124 -2.46 11.34 22.58
CA LYS A 124 -2.65 10.14 21.76
C LYS A 124 -3.84 10.32 20.84
N LYS A 125 -3.63 10.08 19.57
CA LYS A 125 -4.67 10.17 18.54
C LYS A 125 -4.76 8.87 17.78
N LEU A 126 -5.98 8.42 17.50
CA LEU A 126 -6.19 7.34 16.55
C LEU A 126 -5.93 7.85 15.16
N ALA A 127 -5.13 7.13 14.40
CA ALA A 127 -4.77 7.48 13.03
C ALA A 127 -4.87 6.28 12.09
N ILE A 128 -5.12 6.55 10.82
CA ILE A 128 -5.16 5.55 9.75
C ILE A 128 -4.32 6.04 8.58
N MET A 129 -3.63 5.13 7.94
CA MET A 129 -2.85 5.38 6.73
C MET A 129 -2.90 4.17 5.79
N ASP A 130 -2.52 4.37 4.53
CA ASP A 130 -2.28 3.27 3.62
C ASP A 130 -1.02 2.49 4.05
N GLN A 131 -0.87 1.26 3.60
CA GLN A 131 0.24 0.38 3.97
C GLN A 131 1.62 1.00 3.67
N ASP A 132 1.72 1.88 2.69
CA ASP A 132 2.93 2.59 2.29
C ASP A 132 3.16 3.93 3.03
N GLY A 133 2.35 4.22 4.05
CA GLY A 133 2.43 5.44 4.86
C GLY A 133 1.71 6.65 4.27
N ALA A 134 1.14 6.54 3.07
CA ALA A 134 0.39 7.63 2.46
C ALA A 134 -1.01 7.79 3.05
N ASN A 135 -1.67 8.89 2.69
CA ASN A 135 -3.05 9.18 3.08
C ASN A 135 -3.31 9.13 4.60
N ASN A 136 -2.28 9.52 5.37
CA ASN A 136 -2.40 9.57 6.82
C ASN A 136 -3.50 10.53 7.26
N LYS A 137 -4.41 10.06 8.12
CA LYS A 137 -5.53 10.83 8.68
C LYS A 137 -5.72 10.52 10.15
N PHE A 138 -5.89 11.55 10.97
CA PHE A 138 -6.33 11.39 12.34
C PHE A 138 -7.84 11.14 12.38
N LEU A 139 -8.26 10.16 13.14
CA LEU A 139 -9.67 9.78 13.35
C LEU A 139 -10.22 10.37 14.64
N THR A 140 -9.34 10.74 15.63
CA THR A 140 -9.72 11.39 16.87
C THR A 140 -8.93 12.67 17.07
N LEU A 141 -9.46 13.58 17.86
CA LEU A 141 -8.87 14.91 18.12
C LEU A 141 -7.76 14.89 19.17
N GLY A 142 -7.67 13.83 19.99
CA GLY A 142 -6.67 13.70 21.06
C GLY A 142 -7.17 14.18 22.43
N ASN A 143 -8.47 14.42 22.59
CA ASN A 143 -9.08 14.77 23.88
C ASN A 143 -9.26 13.57 24.80
N GLU A 144 -9.01 12.38 24.27
CA GLU A 144 -9.21 11.09 24.94
C GLU A 144 -7.94 10.25 24.82
N LEU A 145 -7.67 9.46 25.83
CA LEU A 145 -6.62 8.46 25.75
C LEU A 145 -7.10 7.28 24.91
N VAL A 146 -6.58 7.11 23.72
CA VAL A 146 -6.92 6.02 22.80
C VAL A 146 -5.86 4.92 22.85
N LEU A 147 -6.29 3.65 22.90
CA LEU A 147 -5.41 2.48 23.02
C LEU A 147 -5.91 1.33 22.13
N THR A 148 -5.00 0.46 21.77
CA THR A 148 -5.25 -0.86 21.16
C THR A 148 -6.29 -0.88 20.02
N PRO A 149 -6.10 -0.11 18.95
CA PRO A 149 -7.01 -0.16 17.82
C PRO A 149 -6.94 -1.51 17.10
N ARG A 150 -8.09 -2.01 16.64
CA ARG A 150 -8.21 -3.24 15.87
C ARG A 150 -9.22 -3.07 14.74
N PHE A 151 -8.89 -3.55 13.56
CA PHE A 151 -9.87 -3.72 12.50
C PHE A 151 -10.79 -4.91 12.79
N ASN A 152 -12.04 -4.76 12.42
CA ASN A 152 -12.95 -5.91 12.34
C ASN A 152 -12.50 -6.79 11.15
N PRO A 153 -12.41 -8.14 11.32
CA PRO A 153 -11.97 -9.03 10.24
C PRO A 153 -12.89 -9.06 9.02
N THR A 154 -14.16 -8.74 9.20
CA THR A 154 -15.20 -8.90 8.16
C THR A 154 -15.81 -7.60 7.66
N SER A 155 -15.52 -6.47 8.32
CA SER A 155 -16.08 -5.17 7.95
C SER A 155 -15.05 -4.05 8.12
N GLN A 156 -15.32 -2.89 7.53
CA GLN A 156 -14.45 -1.71 7.65
C GLN A 156 -14.64 -0.95 8.98
N MET A 157 -15.07 -1.65 10.03
CA MET A 157 -15.18 -1.07 11.37
C MET A 157 -13.88 -1.21 12.13
N VAL A 158 -13.67 -0.28 13.04
CA VAL A 158 -12.53 -0.24 13.95
C VAL A 158 -13.03 -0.20 15.37
N THR A 159 -12.50 -1.06 16.22
CA THR A 159 -12.70 -1.01 17.67
C THR A 159 -11.42 -0.51 18.33
N TYR A 160 -11.56 0.31 19.34
CA TYR A 160 -10.46 0.81 20.17
C TYR A 160 -10.95 1.11 21.58
N LEU A 161 -10.03 1.16 22.52
CA LEU A 161 -10.32 1.63 23.87
C LEU A 161 -10.15 3.13 23.93
N SER A 162 -11.14 3.83 24.50
CA SER A 162 -11.10 5.26 24.74
C SER A 162 -11.35 5.51 26.23
N TYR A 163 -10.43 6.24 26.86
CA TYR A 163 -10.58 6.69 28.24
C TYR A 163 -10.86 8.19 28.21
N CYS A 164 -12.05 8.55 28.68
CA CYS A 164 -12.37 9.94 28.95
C CYS A 164 -11.66 10.36 30.24
N LEU A 165 -10.82 11.39 30.20
CA LEU A 165 -10.25 12.01 31.38
C LEU A 165 -11.36 12.79 32.06
N LEU A 166 -12.08 12.15 32.99
CA LEU A 166 -12.90 12.88 33.94
C LEU A 166 -11.94 13.63 34.85
N TYR A 167 -11.83 14.93 34.71
CA TYR A 167 -11.30 15.79 35.74
C TYR A 167 -12.26 15.73 36.92
N THR A 168 -11.97 14.86 37.86
CA THR A 168 -12.49 15.05 39.23
C THR A 168 -11.69 16.22 39.77
N SER A 169 -12.28 17.42 39.77
CA SER A 169 -11.83 18.48 40.64
C SER A 169 -11.88 17.91 42.06
N ASP A 170 -10.71 17.81 42.66
CA ASP A 170 -10.59 17.39 44.04
C ASP A 170 -11.38 18.39 44.92
N ALA A 171 -12.50 17.96 45.40
CA ALA A 171 -13.31 18.72 46.37
C ALA A 171 -12.67 18.74 47.77
N ALA A 172 -11.33 18.68 47.84
CA ALA A 172 -10.57 18.60 49.07
C ALA A 172 -10.00 19.95 49.55
N ASP A 173 -10.27 21.06 48.86
CA ASP A 173 -9.70 22.38 49.24
C ASP A 173 -10.67 23.31 49.94
N ASP A 174 -11.85 22.82 50.41
CA ASP A 174 -12.85 23.61 51.13
C ASP A 174 -12.92 23.30 52.61
N ARG A 175 -11.81 22.93 53.23
CA ARG A 175 -11.75 22.81 54.72
C ARG A 175 -10.53 23.50 55.29
N LEU A 176 -10.47 24.80 55.20
CA LEU A 176 -9.71 25.66 56.14
C LEU A 176 -10.33 27.07 56.15
N SER A 177 -11.33 27.20 57.00
CA SER A 177 -11.69 28.48 57.62
C SER A 177 -12.16 28.22 59.03
#